data_a7c1520c333d08aeee9818b5e7b3ddad
#
_entry.id   a7c1520c333d08aeee9818b5e7b3ddad
#
_cell.length_a   1.000
_cell.length_b   1.000
_cell.length_c   1.000
_cell.angle_alpha   90.00
_cell.angle_beta   90.00
_cell.angle_gamma   90.00
#
_symmetry.space_group_name_H-M   'P 1'
#
loop_
_entity.id
_entity.type
_entity.pdbx_description
1 polymer ?
#
loop_
_entity_poly.entity_id
_entity_poly.type
_entity_poly.pdbx_seq_one_letter_code
_entity_poly.pdbx_strand_id
1 'polypeptide(L)'
;GEIQLAVASDARLGWCDINPQFIAYVDGKLQQGIDKNHREVFLTKGTHKVYLYAYSGSIHDEYVDFVTNLQLIDAKTKQLYYDIKVPFEILEYEDENSKNYFEIKKHLNNALNFIDMRSPYSEEYYASLDKAIDYLKTEFYGKYCRKGDVFAFCIGHTHIDVAWEWTLAQTREKILRSFSTVLALMKKYPEYKFMSSQPQLYKYLKMDAPE
;
A
#
# COMPACT_ATOMS: atom_id res chain seq x y z
N GLY A 1 -3.75 6.23 -16.57
CA GLY A 1 -3.41 5.22 -15.58
C GLY A 1 -2.10 5.56 -14.88
N GLU A 2 -1.90 5.00 -13.71
CA GLU A 2 -0.69 5.16 -12.90
C GLU A 2 0.33 4.09 -13.31
N ILE A 3 1.56 4.48 -13.64
CA ILE A 3 2.63 3.54 -14.03
C ILE A 3 3.42 3.19 -12.77
N GLN A 4 3.63 1.91 -12.55
CA GLN A 4 4.45 1.45 -11.42
C GLN A 4 5.32 0.26 -11.81
N LEU A 5 6.49 0.19 -11.18
CA LEU A 5 7.35 -0.99 -11.18
C LEU A 5 7.03 -1.78 -9.91
N ALA A 6 6.45 -2.95 -10.07
CA ALA A 6 6.22 -3.86 -8.95
C ALA A 6 7.42 -4.80 -8.81
N VAL A 7 7.89 -4.94 -7.57
CA VAL A 7 9.04 -5.78 -7.20
C VAL A 7 8.56 -6.93 -6.35
N ALA A 8 8.86 -8.16 -6.73
CA ALA A 8 8.56 -9.35 -5.98
C ALA A 8 9.82 -10.18 -5.75
N SER A 9 9.93 -10.73 -4.56
CA SER A 9 10.92 -11.74 -4.19
C SER A 9 10.17 -12.86 -3.48
N ASP A 10 10.49 -14.09 -3.77
CA ASP A 10 9.88 -15.26 -3.14
C ASP A 10 10.68 -15.81 -1.96
N ALA A 11 11.78 -15.17 -1.59
CA ALA A 11 12.52 -15.56 -0.40
C ALA A 11 11.65 -15.42 0.85
N ARG A 12 11.38 -16.54 1.47
CA ARG A 12 10.67 -16.63 2.73
C ARG A 12 11.67 -16.92 3.83
N LEU A 13 11.97 -15.91 4.63
CA LEU A 13 12.81 -16.07 5.82
C LEU A 13 12.03 -15.66 7.06
N GLY A 14 11.49 -16.68 7.72
CA GLY A 14 10.83 -16.52 9.01
C GLY A 14 9.72 -15.46 9.00
N TRP A 15 9.91 -14.38 9.71
CA TRP A 15 8.95 -13.31 9.93
C TRP A 15 8.81 -12.34 8.74
N CYS A 16 9.73 -12.39 7.78
CA CYS A 16 9.74 -11.49 6.63
C CYS A 16 9.40 -12.26 5.36
N ASP A 17 8.30 -11.89 4.72
CA ASP A 17 7.85 -12.51 3.46
C ASP A 17 8.65 -12.02 2.25
N ILE A 18 9.45 -10.97 2.39
CA ILE A 18 10.35 -10.44 1.35
C ILE A 18 11.71 -10.21 1.96
N ASN A 19 12.66 -10.92 1.41
CA ASN A 19 14.06 -10.72 1.71
C ASN A 19 14.86 -11.00 0.43
N PRO A 20 15.75 -10.11 -0.01
CA PRO A 20 16.10 -8.84 0.65
C PRO A 20 15.00 -7.78 0.57
N GLN A 21 15.01 -6.85 1.52
CA GLN A 21 14.26 -5.59 1.43
C GLN A 21 15.11 -4.58 0.67
N PHE A 22 14.46 -3.62 0.00
CA PHE A 22 15.18 -2.68 -0.85
C PHE A 22 14.91 -1.23 -0.44
N ILE A 23 15.86 -0.36 -0.78
CA ILE A 23 15.66 1.07 -0.92
C ILE A 23 15.65 1.38 -2.42
N ALA A 24 14.58 2.01 -2.90
CA ALA A 24 14.40 2.31 -4.31
C ALA A 24 14.80 3.76 -4.63
N TYR A 25 15.61 3.91 -5.66
CA TYR A 25 15.99 5.20 -6.24
C TYR A 25 15.54 5.23 -7.71
N VAL A 26 14.94 6.35 -8.12
CA VAL A 26 14.57 6.60 -9.51
C VAL A 26 15.33 7.85 -9.96
N ASP A 27 16.08 7.72 -11.04
CA ASP A 27 16.92 8.79 -11.61
C ASP A 27 17.85 9.45 -10.57
N GLY A 28 18.41 8.61 -9.69
CA GLY A 28 19.30 9.03 -8.62
C GLY A 28 18.63 9.64 -7.40
N LYS A 29 17.28 9.74 -7.36
CA LYS A 29 16.55 10.28 -6.22
C LYS A 29 15.93 9.16 -5.40
N LEU A 30 16.06 9.25 -4.09
CA LEU A 30 15.40 8.37 -3.14
C LEU A 30 13.88 8.46 -3.29
N GLN A 31 13.21 7.32 -3.45
CA GLN A 31 11.76 7.27 -3.58
C GLN A 31 11.13 6.68 -2.32
N GLN A 32 11.40 5.42 -2.05
CA GLN A 32 10.82 4.71 -0.90
C GLN A 32 11.54 3.40 -0.62
N GLY A 33 11.17 2.78 0.50
CA GLY A 33 11.53 1.39 0.77
C GLY A 33 10.59 0.42 0.05
N ILE A 34 11.14 -0.74 -0.29
CA ILE A 34 10.39 -1.88 -0.82
C ILE A 34 10.42 -2.98 0.22
N ASP A 35 9.23 -3.43 0.61
CA ASP A 35 9.04 -4.51 1.57
C ASP A 35 7.78 -5.32 1.24
N LYS A 36 7.39 -6.21 2.14
CA LYS A 36 6.18 -7.04 2.03
C LYS A 36 4.91 -6.26 1.69
N ASN A 37 4.75 -5.07 2.25
CA ASN A 37 3.53 -4.27 2.16
C ASN A 37 3.65 -3.15 1.12
N HIS A 38 4.87 -2.81 0.69
CA HIS A 38 5.17 -1.70 -0.21
C HIS A 38 6.07 -2.22 -1.32
N ARG A 39 5.46 -2.79 -2.36
CA ARG A 39 6.17 -3.48 -3.44
C ARG A 39 6.31 -2.65 -4.72
N GLU A 40 5.71 -1.47 -4.77
CA GLU A 40 5.57 -0.67 -5.98
C GLU A 40 6.41 0.60 -5.92
N VAL A 41 7.08 0.90 -7.02
CA VAL A 41 7.74 2.19 -7.27
C VAL A 41 6.97 2.91 -8.37
N PHE A 42 6.45 4.10 -8.07
CA PHE A 42 5.71 4.89 -9.06
C PHE A 42 6.66 5.56 -10.05
N LEU A 43 6.29 5.47 -11.31
CA LEU A 43 7.04 6.03 -12.42
C LEU A 43 6.18 7.00 -13.22
N THR A 44 6.82 8.02 -13.78
CA THR A 44 6.19 8.88 -14.80
C THR A 44 6.37 8.25 -16.19
N LYS A 45 5.70 8.81 -17.19
CA LYS A 45 5.93 8.41 -18.57
C LYS A 45 7.33 8.86 -19.01
N GLY A 46 8.13 7.94 -19.54
CA GLY A 46 9.48 8.26 -20.03
C GLY A 46 10.46 7.11 -19.82
N THR A 47 11.73 7.42 -19.93
CA THR A 47 12.85 6.51 -19.65
C THR A 47 13.39 6.84 -18.26
N HIS A 48 13.50 5.82 -17.41
CA HIS A 48 13.96 5.96 -16.04
C HIS A 48 15.07 4.96 -15.74
N LYS A 49 15.98 5.36 -14.86
CA LYS A 49 16.94 4.47 -14.23
C LYS A 49 16.47 4.17 -12.82
N VAL A 50 16.14 2.91 -12.56
CA VAL A 50 15.74 2.44 -11.24
C VAL A 50 16.88 1.67 -10.61
N TYR A 51 17.29 2.08 -9.41
CA TYR A 51 18.26 1.39 -8.58
C TYR A 51 17.58 0.85 -7.34
N LEU A 52 17.79 -0.41 -7.08
CA LEU A 52 17.31 -1.09 -5.89
C LEU A 52 18.51 -1.45 -5.03
N TYR A 53 18.68 -0.74 -3.94
CA TYR A 53 19.71 -1.07 -2.95
C TYR A 53 19.18 -2.19 -2.06
N ALA A 54 19.77 -3.37 -2.18
CA ALA A 54 19.34 -4.56 -1.47
C ALA A 54 20.02 -4.64 -0.10
N TYR A 55 19.21 -4.92 0.92
CA TYR A 55 19.71 -5.23 2.25
C TYR A 55 19.19 -6.62 2.66
N SER A 56 20.12 -7.56 2.84
CA SER A 56 19.80 -8.97 3.14
C SER A 56 19.85 -9.33 4.63
N GLY A 57 20.26 -8.39 5.49
CA GLY A 57 20.39 -8.68 6.92
C GLY A 57 21.45 -9.73 7.23
N SER A 58 21.18 -10.55 8.24
CA SER A 58 22.04 -11.68 8.65
C SER A 58 21.67 -12.98 7.95
N ILE A 59 21.36 -12.95 6.67
CA ILE A 59 20.89 -14.10 5.94
C ILE A 59 22.06 -14.91 5.42
N HIS A 60 21.87 -16.22 5.49
CA HIS A 60 22.75 -17.20 4.89
C HIS A 60 22.73 -17.08 3.36
N ASP A 61 23.79 -17.59 2.71
CA ASP A 61 23.94 -17.62 1.26
C ASP A 61 22.80 -18.41 0.60
N GLU A 62 21.69 -17.74 0.31
CA GLU A 62 20.56 -18.34 -0.40
C GLU A 62 20.32 -17.60 -1.71
N TYR A 63 19.94 -18.33 -2.73
CA TYR A 63 19.45 -17.77 -3.98
C TYR A 63 18.02 -17.28 -3.76
N VAL A 64 17.74 -16.07 -4.25
CA VAL A 64 16.43 -15.45 -4.17
C VAL A 64 15.94 -15.20 -5.57
N ASP A 65 14.77 -15.68 -5.90
CA ASP A 65 14.10 -15.28 -7.13
C ASP A 65 13.61 -13.84 -7.03
N PHE A 66 14.02 -13.06 -8.00
CA PHE A 66 13.70 -11.64 -8.07
C PHE A 66 12.97 -11.35 -9.36
N VAL A 67 11.73 -10.90 -9.23
CA VAL A 67 10.86 -10.58 -10.38
C VAL A 67 10.43 -9.13 -10.32
N THR A 68 10.56 -8.45 -11.44
CA THR A 68 10.03 -7.09 -11.61
C THR A 68 9.01 -7.07 -12.72
N ASN A 69 7.88 -6.38 -12.48
CA ASN A 69 6.82 -6.21 -13.45
C ASN A 69 6.50 -4.73 -13.62
N LEU A 70 6.51 -4.24 -14.86
CA LEU A 70 5.97 -2.94 -15.17
C LEU A 70 4.45 -3.05 -15.29
N GLN A 71 3.72 -2.26 -14.52
CA GLN A 71 2.27 -2.30 -14.43
C GLN A 71 1.68 -0.93 -14.79
N LEU A 72 0.59 -0.97 -15.53
CA LEU A 72 -0.28 0.18 -15.74
C LEU A 72 -1.54 -0.01 -14.89
N ILE A 73 -1.70 0.82 -13.89
CA ILE A 73 -2.83 0.73 -12.96
C ILE A 73 -3.98 1.60 -13.45
N ASP A 74 -5.12 1.00 -13.70
CA ASP A 74 -6.35 1.73 -13.96
C ASP A 74 -6.91 2.29 -12.64
N ALA A 75 -6.96 3.62 -12.54
CA ALA A 75 -7.35 4.30 -11.30
C ALA A 75 -8.81 4.03 -10.91
N LYS A 76 -9.71 3.96 -11.89
CA LYS A 76 -11.14 3.74 -11.64
C LYS A 76 -11.41 2.32 -11.14
N THR A 77 -10.81 1.33 -11.80
CA THR A 77 -10.90 -0.07 -11.37
C THR A 77 -10.29 -0.26 -9.97
N LYS A 78 -9.15 0.39 -9.71
CA LYS A 78 -8.50 0.36 -8.38
C LYS A 78 -9.38 0.98 -7.30
N GLN A 79 -10.02 2.12 -7.58
CA GLN A 79 -10.95 2.75 -6.64
C GLN A 79 -12.09 1.80 -6.30
N LEU A 80 -12.81 1.29 -7.32
CA LEU A 80 -13.92 0.38 -7.10
C LEU A 80 -13.50 -0.90 -6.36
N TYR A 81 -12.30 -1.41 -6.66
CA TYR A 81 -11.76 -2.55 -5.94
C TYR A 81 -11.68 -2.30 -4.44
N TYR A 82 -11.16 -1.15 -4.00
CA TYR A 82 -11.08 -0.84 -2.57
C TYR A 82 -12.43 -0.46 -1.97
N ASP A 83 -13.31 0.20 -2.74
CA ASP A 83 -14.67 0.52 -2.30
C ASP A 83 -15.50 -0.75 -2.01
N ILE A 84 -15.14 -1.88 -2.63
CA ILE A 84 -15.75 -3.19 -2.38
C ILE A 84 -14.96 -3.99 -1.34
N LYS A 85 -13.62 -4.03 -1.48
CA LYS A 85 -12.76 -4.87 -0.65
C LYS A 85 -12.84 -4.52 0.83
N VAL A 86 -12.75 -3.23 1.16
CA VAL A 86 -12.73 -2.80 2.57
C VAL A 86 -14.01 -3.22 3.31
N PRO A 87 -15.21 -2.92 2.83
CA PRO A 87 -16.42 -3.39 3.51
C PRO A 87 -16.61 -4.92 3.42
N PHE A 88 -16.07 -5.58 2.39
CA PHE A 88 -16.08 -7.04 2.33
C PHE A 88 -15.24 -7.67 3.45
N GLU A 89 -14.05 -7.13 3.73
CA GLU A 89 -13.20 -7.60 4.82
C GLU A 89 -13.83 -7.36 6.21
N ILE A 90 -14.69 -6.35 6.35
CA ILE A 90 -15.43 -6.13 7.60
C ILE A 90 -16.38 -7.29 7.91
N LEU A 91 -16.91 -7.98 6.89
CA LEU A 91 -17.81 -9.12 7.11
C LEU A 91 -17.17 -10.27 7.90
N GLU A 92 -15.84 -10.38 7.91
CA GLU A 92 -15.11 -11.38 8.70
C GLU A 92 -15.24 -11.14 10.21
N TYR A 93 -15.57 -9.91 10.62
CA TYR A 93 -15.70 -9.49 12.01
C TYR A 93 -17.15 -9.25 12.45
N GLU A 94 -18.11 -9.34 11.52
CA GLU A 94 -19.54 -9.18 11.79
C GLU A 94 -20.20 -10.52 12.09
N ASP A 95 -21.20 -10.51 12.96
CA ASP A 95 -22.09 -11.67 13.16
C ASP A 95 -22.88 -11.92 11.86
N GLU A 96 -22.76 -13.12 11.30
CA GLU A 96 -23.44 -13.53 10.07
C GLU A 96 -24.96 -13.37 10.11
N ASN A 97 -25.56 -13.33 11.31
CA ASN A 97 -26.99 -13.12 11.53
C ASN A 97 -27.34 -11.65 11.80
N SER A 98 -26.34 -10.78 11.84
CA SER A 98 -26.57 -9.35 12.08
C SER A 98 -27.19 -8.65 10.88
N LYS A 99 -27.96 -7.60 11.16
CA LYS A 99 -28.48 -6.72 10.12
C LYS A 99 -27.33 -6.09 9.30
N ASN A 100 -26.23 -5.72 9.95
CA ASN A 100 -25.07 -5.12 9.29
C ASN A 100 -24.48 -6.06 8.25
N TYR A 101 -24.28 -7.34 8.61
CA TYR A 101 -23.77 -8.35 7.70
C TYR A 101 -24.61 -8.43 6.39
N PHE A 102 -25.93 -8.57 6.56
CA PHE A 102 -26.83 -8.67 5.40
C PHE A 102 -26.87 -7.40 4.54
N GLU A 103 -26.90 -6.22 5.15
CA GLU A 103 -26.93 -4.96 4.41
C GLU A 103 -25.61 -4.71 3.67
N ILE A 104 -24.45 -4.93 4.29
CA ILE A 104 -23.16 -4.83 3.62
C ILE A 104 -23.13 -5.78 2.42
N LYS A 105 -23.41 -7.06 2.65
CA LYS A 105 -23.41 -8.09 1.59
C LYS A 105 -24.36 -7.76 0.45
N LYS A 106 -25.55 -7.27 0.75
CA LYS A 106 -26.55 -6.84 -0.24
C LYS A 106 -26.01 -5.69 -1.08
N HIS A 107 -25.44 -4.65 -0.47
CA HIS A 107 -24.94 -3.49 -1.21
C HIS A 107 -23.74 -3.84 -2.07
N LEU A 108 -22.81 -4.69 -1.58
CA LEU A 108 -21.69 -5.16 -2.39
C LEU A 108 -22.15 -6.00 -3.57
N ASN A 109 -23.10 -6.92 -3.36
CA ASN A 109 -23.66 -7.72 -4.45
C ASN A 109 -24.36 -6.85 -5.50
N ASN A 110 -25.12 -5.85 -5.08
CA ASN A 110 -25.75 -4.91 -6.01
C ASN A 110 -24.74 -4.14 -6.85
N ALA A 111 -23.65 -3.66 -6.22
CA ALA A 111 -22.57 -2.98 -6.94
C ALA A 111 -21.88 -3.89 -7.96
N LEU A 112 -21.56 -5.13 -7.58
CA LEU A 112 -20.95 -6.12 -8.47
C LEU A 112 -21.83 -6.44 -9.68
N ASN A 113 -23.16 -6.46 -9.52
CA ASN A 113 -24.10 -6.73 -10.61
C ASN A 113 -24.15 -5.63 -11.69
N PHE A 114 -23.62 -4.44 -11.43
CA PHE A 114 -23.46 -3.41 -12.46
C PHE A 114 -22.27 -3.66 -13.38
N ILE A 115 -21.24 -4.41 -12.93
CA ILE A 115 -19.95 -4.52 -13.61
C ILE A 115 -20.09 -5.41 -14.87
N ASP A 116 -19.76 -4.86 -16.02
CA ASP A 116 -19.73 -5.59 -17.29
C ASP A 116 -18.30 -6.05 -17.62
N MET A 117 -18.01 -7.32 -17.37
CA MET A 117 -16.70 -7.93 -17.60
C MET A 117 -16.52 -8.55 -19.00
N ARG A 118 -17.49 -8.41 -19.90
CA ARG A 118 -17.43 -9.04 -21.25
C ARG A 118 -16.30 -8.45 -22.11
N SER A 119 -16.03 -7.16 -21.95
CA SER A 119 -14.94 -6.46 -22.66
C SER A 119 -14.20 -5.52 -21.71
N PRO A 120 -13.29 -6.03 -20.88
CA PRO A 120 -12.53 -5.19 -19.93
C PRO A 120 -11.82 -4.05 -20.65
N TYR A 121 -11.81 -2.87 -20.03
CA TYR A 121 -11.23 -1.62 -20.52
C TYR A 121 -11.93 -0.98 -21.73
N SER A 122 -13.09 -1.47 -22.17
CA SER A 122 -13.95 -0.82 -23.15
C SER A 122 -14.74 0.36 -22.55
N GLU A 123 -15.39 1.16 -23.40
CA GLU A 123 -16.28 2.24 -22.92
C GLU A 123 -17.43 1.69 -22.08
N GLU A 124 -18.01 0.57 -22.50
CA GLU A 124 -19.10 -0.11 -21.78
C GLU A 124 -18.65 -0.60 -20.41
N TYR A 125 -17.41 -1.16 -20.32
CA TYR A 125 -16.79 -1.53 -19.06
C TYR A 125 -16.71 -0.32 -18.13
N TYR A 126 -16.10 0.79 -18.58
CA TYR A 126 -15.96 1.99 -17.75
C TYR A 126 -17.31 2.61 -17.36
N ALA A 127 -18.27 2.62 -18.26
CA ALA A 127 -19.64 3.07 -17.94
C ALA A 127 -20.31 2.17 -16.89
N SER A 128 -20.00 0.89 -16.88
CA SER A 128 -20.48 -0.07 -15.87
C SER A 128 -19.84 0.16 -14.50
N LEU A 129 -18.52 0.47 -14.47
CA LEU A 129 -17.83 0.85 -13.23
C LEU A 129 -18.40 2.14 -12.64
N ASP A 130 -18.70 3.15 -13.48
CA ASP A 130 -19.31 4.40 -13.00
C ASP A 130 -20.63 4.14 -12.29
N LYS A 131 -21.48 3.27 -12.83
CA LYS A 131 -22.75 2.89 -12.17
C LYS A 131 -22.50 2.21 -10.82
N ALA A 132 -21.52 1.32 -10.73
CA ALA A 132 -21.18 0.63 -9.48
C ALA A 132 -20.66 1.63 -8.43
N ILE A 133 -19.75 2.52 -8.84
CA ILE A 133 -19.17 3.55 -7.97
C ILE A 133 -20.27 4.51 -7.47
N ASP A 134 -21.12 5.01 -8.37
CA ASP A 134 -22.22 5.91 -8.00
C ASP A 134 -23.21 5.25 -7.06
N TYR A 135 -23.52 3.98 -7.29
CA TYR A 135 -24.37 3.20 -6.39
C TYR A 135 -23.77 3.08 -4.99
N LEU A 136 -22.49 2.67 -4.88
CA LEU A 136 -21.81 2.56 -3.59
C LEU A 136 -21.74 3.92 -2.90
N LYS A 137 -21.38 4.96 -3.61
CA LYS A 137 -21.27 6.31 -3.07
C LYS A 137 -22.60 6.84 -2.52
N THR A 138 -23.71 6.61 -3.23
CA THR A 138 -25.03 7.15 -2.85
C THR A 138 -25.76 6.24 -1.87
N GLU A 139 -25.90 4.96 -2.18
CA GLU A 139 -26.76 4.05 -1.42
C GLU A 139 -26.05 3.41 -0.23
N PHE A 140 -24.78 3.04 -0.39
CA PHE A 140 -24.02 2.40 0.68
C PHE A 140 -23.32 3.44 1.56
N TYR A 141 -22.33 4.15 1.04
CA TYR A 141 -21.55 5.10 1.86
C TYR A 141 -22.35 6.34 2.26
N GLY A 142 -23.22 6.84 1.38
CA GLY A 142 -24.00 8.06 1.63
C GLY A 142 -25.22 7.87 2.52
N LYS A 143 -25.93 6.75 2.36
CA LYS A 143 -27.17 6.49 3.13
C LYS A 143 -27.01 5.49 4.24
N TYR A 144 -26.39 4.34 3.95
CA TYR A 144 -26.28 3.27 4.93
C TYR A 144 -25.15 3.50 5.94
N CYS A 145 -23.93 3.82 5.47
CA CYS A 145 -22.78 4.14 6.33
C CYS A 145 -22.95 5.55 6.90
N ARG A 146 -23.76 5.69 7.96
CA ARG A 146 -23.95 6.99 8.61
C ARG A 146 -22.71 7.37 9.41
N LYS A 147 -22.47 8.68 9.56
CA LYS A 147 -21.50 9.19 10.53
C LYS A 147 -21.94 8.73 11.92
N GLY A 148 -21.11 7.94 12.57
CA GLY A 148 -21.31 7.55 13.97
C GLY A 148 -20.92 8.68 14.94
N ASP A 149 -21.27 8.50 16.20
CA ASP A 149 -20.86 9.42 17.28
C ASP A 149 -19.42 9.18 17.75
N VAL A 150 -18.74 8.19 17.18
CA VAL A 150 -17.37 7.80 17.52
C VAL A 150 -16.41 8.21 16.40
N PHE A 151 -15.35 8.92 16.77
CA PHE A 151 -14.27 9.31 15.86
C PHE A 151 -13.00 8.55 16.23
N ALA A 152 -12.39 7.90 15.25
CA ALA A 152 -11.06 7.31 15.38
C ALA A 152 -10.02 8.20 14.70
N PHE A 153 -9.02 8.64 15.47
CA PHE A 153 -7.84 9.30 14.90
C PHE A 153 -6.75 8.26 14.66
N CYS A 154 -6.51 7.95 13.39
CA CYS A 154 -5.49 7.00 13.00
C CYS A 154 -4.18 7.73 12.70
N ILE A 155 -3.13 7.41 13.46
CA ILE A 155 -1.79 7.96 13.28
C ILE A 155 -0.86 6.79 12.98
N GLY A 156 -0.18 6.85 11.83
CA GLY A 156 0.83 5.87 11.45
C GLY A 156 2.02 5.93 12.40
N HIS A 157 2.58 4.78 12.72
CA HIS A 157 3.77 4.64 13.53
C HIS A 157 4.63 3.50 12.99
N THR A 158 5.96 3.64 13.08
CA THR A 158 6.86 2.52 12.89
C THR A 158 7.74 2.38 14.13
N HIS A 159 7.76 1.18 14.70
CA HIS A 159 8.63 0.85 15.81
C HIS A 159 9.96 0.32 15.25
N ILE A 160 11.06 1.00 15.56
CA ILE A 160 12.40 0.59 15.15
C ILE A 160 13.30 0.62 16.39
N ASP A 161 13.74 -0.55 16.83
CA ASP A 161 14.75 -0.64 17.89
C ASP A 161 16.07 -0.06 17.40
N VAL A 162 16.67 0.79 18.23
CA VAL A 162 17.98 1.39 17.95
C VAL A 162 19.05 0.39 18.39
N ALA A 163 19.36 -0.52 17.49
CA ALA A 163 20.05 -1.78 17.67
C ALA A 163 19.26 -2.78 18.55
N TRP A 164 19.20 -4.01 18.11
CA TRP A 164 18.63 -5.15 18.85
C TRP A 164 19.39 -6.41 18.40
N GLU A 165 18.78 -7.31 17.64
CA GLU A 165 19.47 -8.40 16.94
C GLU A 165 20.18 -7.93 15.66
N TRP A 166 20.37 -6.64 15.53
CA TRP A 166 21.06 -5.96 14.42
C TRP A 166 21.87 -4.76 14.92
N THR A 167 22.83 -4.32 14.10
CA THR A 167 23.73 -3.22 14.40
C THR A 167 23.09 -1.84 14.23
N LEU A 168 23.76 -0.79 14.75
CA LEU A 168 23.38 0.60 14.49
C LEU A 168 23.42 0.97 13.00
N ALA A 169 24.35 0.39 12.23
CA ALA A 169 24.39 0.58 10.78
C ALA A 169 23.12 0.06 10.13
N GLN A 170 22.67 -1.11 10.52
CA GLN A 170 21.41 -1.70 10.07
C GLN A 170 20.18 -0.90 10.51
N THR A 171 20.22 -0.31 11.72
CA THR A 171 19.18 0.62 12.16
C THR A 171 19.07 1.81 11.22
N ARG A 172 20.17 2.41 10.79
CA ARG A 172 20.18 3.53 9.84
C ARG A 172 19.58 3.15 8.48
N GLU A 173 19.90 1.96 7.98
CA GLU A 173 19.28 1.40 6.75
C GLU A 173 17.76 1.22 6.91
N LYS A 174 17.32 0.65 8.04
CA LYS A 174 15.88 0.48 8.34
C LYS A 174 15.15 1.81 8.41
N ILE A 175 15.76 2.83 9.01
CA ILE A 175 15.21 4.18 9.10
C ILE A 175 15.03 4.78 7.71
N LEU A 176 16.07 4.76 6.90
CA LEU A 176 16.04 5.32 5.56
C LEU A 176 14.92 4.68 4.72
N ARG A 177 14.81 3.35 4.76
CA ARG A 177 13.76 2.59 4.09
C ARG A 177 12.36 2.96 4.61
N SER A 178 12.15 2.93 5.93
CA SER A 178 10.83 3.15 6.53
C SER A 178 10.35 4.60 6.37
N PHE A 179 11.22 5.57 6.62
CA PHE A 179 10.81 6.98 6.56
C PHE A 179 10.65 7.48 5.13
N SER A 180 11.44 6.96 4.17
CA SER A 180 11.18 7.29 2.75
C SER A 180 9.83 6.74 2.28
N THR A 181 9.44 5.54 2.72
CA THR A 181 8.09 5.00 2.48
C THR A 181 7.01 5.89 3.10
N VAL A 182 7.20 6.33 4.35
CA VAL A 182 6.26 7.25 5.02
C VAL A 182 6.10 8.54 4.22
N LEU A 183 7.20 9.14 3.78
CA LEU A 183 7.16 10.38 2.98
C LEU A 183 6.47 10.16 1.63
N ALA A 184 6.68 9.01 0.98
CA ALA A 184 5.98 8.65 -0.24
C ALA A 184 4.47 8.50 0.00
N LEU A 185 4.07 7.86 1.10
CA LEU A 185 2.67 7.73 1.50
C LEU A 185 2.03 9.07 1.82
N MET A 186 2.71 9.97 2.53
CA MET A 186 2.20 11.31 2.84
C MET A 186 2.00 12.17 1.59
N LYS A 187 2.83 11.99 0.56
CA LYS A 187 2.63 12.65 -0.75
C LYS A 187 1.40 12.11 -1.47
N LYS A 188 1.15 10.81 -1.37
CA LYS A 188 0.05 10.12 -2.04
C LYS A 188 -1.28 10.31 -1.33
N TYR A 189 -1.27 10.34 0.00
CA TYR A 189 -2.43 10.42 0.88
C TYR A 189 -2.27 11.61 1.83
N PRO A 190 -2.73 12.81 1.47
CA PRO A 190 -2.53 14.03 2.27
C PRO A 190 -3.15 13.96 3.68
N GLU A 191 -4.17 13.11 3.88
CA GLU A 191 -4.79 12.84 5.17
C GLU A 191 -3.93 11.97 6.09
N TYR A 192 -2.95 11.24 5.54
CA TYR A 192 -2.08 10.36 6.32
C TYR A 192 -1.20 11.16 7.28
N LYS A 193 -1.24 10.80 8.55
CA LYS A 193 -0.41 11.36 9.61
C LYS A 193 0.51 10.28 10.16
N PHE A 194 1.73 10.68 10.45
CA PHE A 194 2.74 9.78 10.99
C PHE A 194 3.47 10.42 12.16
N MET A 195 3.81 9.61 13.14
CA MET A 195 4.65 10.00 14.28
C MET A 195 5.58 8.84 14.65
N SER A 196 6.83 9.16 14.95
CA SER A 196 7.75 8.26 15.63
C SER A 196 8.18 8.88 16.95
N SER A 197 8.17 8.07 18.02
CA SER A 197 8.47 8.52 19.37
C SER A 197 9.97 8.66 19.67
N GLN A 198 10.86 8.25 18.76
CA GLN A 198 12.30 8.20 18.99
C GLN A 198 13.04 9.31 18.23
N PRO A 199 13.42 10.42 18.87
CA PRO A 199 14.11 11.54 18.21
C PRO A 199 15.44 11.13 17.56
N GLN A 200 16.10 10.11 18.09
CA GLN A 200 17.36 9.62 17.53
C GLN A 200 17.21 9.09 16.10
N LEU A 201 16.05 8.51 15.76
CA LEU A 201 15.77 8.03 14.40
C LEU A 201 15.72 9.20 13.41
N TYR A 202 15.05 10.30 13.78
CA TYR A 202 15.03 11.52 12.95
C TYR A 202 16.42 12.14 12.80
N LYS A 203 17.25 12.09 13.84
CA LYS A 203 18.64 12.58 13.77
C LYS A 203 19.43 11.77 12.75
N TYR A 204 19.31 10.45 12.76
CA TYR A 204 19.99 9.58 11.80
C TYR A 204 19.49 9.87 10.38
N LEU A 205 18.18 9.95 10.18
CA LEU A 205 17.62 10.27 8.87
C LEU A 205 18.17 11.60 8.32
N LYS A 206 18.20 12.64 9.15
CA LYS A 206 18.74 13.95 8.76
C LYS A 206 20.22 13.93 8.39
N MET A 207 20.98 12.99 8.98
CA MET A 207 22.40 12.81 8.66
C MET A 207 22.61 12.06 7.34
N ASP A 208 21.76 11.06 7.04
CA ASP A 208 21.93 10.13 5.92
C ASP A 208 21.17 10.55 4.67
N ALA A 209 20.08 11.28 4.82
CA ALA A 209 19.24 11.82 3.73
C ALA A 209 18.70 13.21 4.14
N PRO A 210 19.52 14.26 4.09
CA PRO A 210 19.16 15.60 4.57
C PRO A 210 18.10 16.30 3.70
N GLU A 211 17.85 15.83 2.48
CA GLU A 211 16.83 16.34 1.54
C GLU A 211 15.46 15.70 1.81
#